data_8877e7df346f5af250c60785f2274bc4
#
_entry.id   8877e7df346f5af250c60785f2274bc4
#
_cell.length_a   1.000
_cell.length_b   1.000
_cell.length_c   1.000
_cell.angle_alpha   90.00
_cell.angle_beta   90.00
_cell.angle_gamma   90.00
#
_symmetry.space_group_name_H-M   'P 1'
#
loop_
_entity.id
_entity.type
_entity.pdbx_description
1 polymer ?
#
loop_
_entity_poly.entity_id
_entity_poly.type
_entity_poly.pdbx_seq_one_letter_code
_entity_poly.pdbx_strand_id
1 'polypeptide(L)'
;MLKKVLVVDDSQAEIRLLQSVLQQGGFHSVATSDPTEVEEMIEEERPSVILLDVVMPQRNGFQICRDLKSHGAYASIPVIMVTSKSAPSDRYWGEQQGANGYVAKPFTPEELISAVKRFA
;
A
#
# COMPACT_ATOMS: atom_id res chain seq x y z
N MET A 1 -9.78 -2.74 -18.87
CA MET A 1 -9.31 -3.69 -17.83
C MET A 1 -9.08 -2.94 -16.53
N LEU A 2 -9.59 -3.47 -15.42
CA LEU A 2 -9.42 -2.84 -14.12
C LEU A 2 -7.97 -3.00 -13.63
N LYS A 3 -7.42 -1.93 -13.05
CA LYS A 3 -6.13 -1.99 -12.40
C LYS A 3 -6.24 -2.77 -11.10
N LYS A 4 -5.25 -3.59 -10.81
CA LYS A 4 -5.23 -4.40 -9.60
C LYS A 4 -4.34 -3.72 -8.54
N VAL A 5 -4.89 -3.57 -7.35
CA VAL A 5 -4.21 -2.96 -6.20
C VAL A 5 -3.97 -4.05 -5.15
N LEU A 6 -2.75 -4.12 -4.64
CA LEU A 6 -2.44 -5.01 -3.51
C LEU A 6 -2.55 -4.19 -2.22
N VAL A 7 -3.35 -4.68 -1.28
CA VAL A 7 -3.54 -4.07 0.04
C VAL A 7 -2.80 -4.90 1.08
N VAL A 8 -1.91 -4.27 1.84
CA VAL A 8 -1.14 -4.92 2.90
C VAL A 8 -1.42 -4.20 4.23
N ASP A 9 -2.14 -4.86 5.12
CA ASP A 9 -2.53 -4.30 6.40
C ASP A 9 -2.87 -5.48 7.33
N ASP A 10 -2.37 -5.47 8.57
CA ASP A 10 -2.61 -6.57 9.50
C ASP A 10 -4.02 -6.58 10.10
N SER A 11 -4.81 -5.53 9.87
CA SER A 11 -6.20 -5.42 10.33
C SER A 11 -7.17 -5.85 9.24
N GLN A 12 -7.93 -6.92 9.49
CA GLN A 12 -8.95 -7.39 8.56
C GLN A 12 -10.05 -6.33 8.34
N ALA A 13 -10.38 -5.56 9.37
CA ALA A 13 -11.38 -4.50 9.25
C ALA A 13 -10.88 -3.39 8.31
N GLU A 14 -9.60 -3.02 8.41
CA GLU A 14 -9.01 -2.03 7.52
C GLU A 14 -8.92 -2.54 6.08
N ILE A 15 -8.57 -3.81 5.91
CA ILE A 15 -8.54 -4.43 4.58
C ILE A 15 -9.92 -4.33 3.93
N ARG A 16 -10.98 -4.69 4.65
CA ARG A 16 -12.34 -4.64 4.12
C ARG A 16 -12.75 -3.22 3.72
N LEU A 17 -12.39 -2.24 4.56
CA LEU A 17 -12.67 -0.84 4.27
C LEU A 17 -11.94 -0.39 2.99
N LEU A 18 -10.65 -0.66 2.92
CA LEU A 18 -9.83 -0.29 1.76
C LEU A 18 -10.36 -0.93 0.47
N GLN A 19 -10.66 -2.22 0.51
CA GLN A 19 -11.18 -2.93 -0.66
C GLN A 19 -12.54 -2.41 -1.10
N SER A 20 -13.41 -2.05 -0.14
CA SER A 20 -14.71 -1.46 -0.47
C SER A 20 -14.55 -0.11 -1.18
N VAL A 21 -13.67 0.74 -0.67
CA VAL A 21 -13.42 2.06 -1.28
C VAL A 21 -12.81 1.89 -2.68
N LEU A 22 -11.85 0.98 -2.82
CA LEU A 22 -11.20 0.71 -4.11
C LEU A 22 -12.21 0.22 -5.15
N GLN A 23 -13.10 -0.67 -4.75
CA GLN A 23 -14.15 -1.19 -5.64
C GLN A 23 -15.07 -0.07 -6.13
N GLN A 24 -15.46 0.84 -5.24
CA GLN A 24 -16.27 2.00 -5.61
C GLN A 24 -15.53 2.91 -6.58
N GLY A 25 -14.21 2.98 -6.49
CA GLY A 25 -13.38 3.76 -7.40
C GLY A 25 -13.05 3.07 -8.71
N GLY A 26 -13.55 1.85 -8.93
CA GLY A 26 -13.33 1.12 -10.17
C GLY A 26 -12.03 0.29 -10.19
N PHE A 27 -11.47 -0.01 -9.02
CA PHE A 27 -10.26 -0.80 -8.93
C PHE A 27 -10.54 -2.22 -8.45
N HIS A 28 -9.81 -3.17 -8.99
CA HIS A 28 -9.78 -4.52 -8.48
C HIS A 28 -8.72 -4.60 -7.39
N SER A 29 -8.95 -5.36 -6.33
CA SER A 29 -7.96 -5.44 -5.25
C SER A 29 -7.80 -6.86 -4.73
N VAL A 30 -6.59 -7.15 -4.29
CA VAL A 30 -6.24 -8.34 -3.53
C VAL A 30 -5.56 -7.88 -2.25
N ALA A 31 -5.55 -8.71 -1.22
CA ALA A 31 -5.04 -8.29 0.07
C ALA A 31 -4.32 -9.40 0.82
N THR A 32 -3.40 -9.00 1.68
CA THR A 32 -2.82 -9.90 2.67
C THR A 32 -2.72 -9.18 4.00
N SER A 33 -2.95 -9.93 5.09
CA SER A 33 -2.73 -9.43 6.45
C SER A 33 -1.38 -9.90 7.01
N ASP A 34 -0.62 -10.66 6.23
CA ASP A 34 0.68 -11.19 6.64
C ASP A 34 1.79 -10.43 5.91
N PRO A 35 2.58 -9.61 6.63
CA PRO A 35 3.64 -8.82 6.00
C PRO A 35 4.77 -9.68 5.40
N THR A 36 4.85 -10.95 5.78
CA THR A 36 5.88 -11.85 5.22
C THR A 36 5.52 -12.41 3.86
N GLU A 37 4.26 -12.26 3.42
CA GLU A 37 3.76 -12.79 2.14
C GLU A 37 3.78 -11.79 0.99
N VAL A 38 4.28 -10.58 1.21
CA VAL A 38 4.12 -9.49 0.24
C VAL A 38 4.77 -9.81 -1.10
N GLU A 39 6.01 -10.27 -1.11
CA GLU A 39 6.72 -10.57 -2.36
C GLU A 39 6.04 -11.71 -3.13
N GLU A 40 5.59 -12.72 -2.42
CA GLU A 40 4.85 -13.84 -3.03
C GLU A 40 3.56 -13.36 -3.69
N MET A 41 2.81 -12.47 -3.00
CA MET A 41 1.60 -11.87 -3.54
C MET A 41 1.88 -11.04 -4.78
N ILE A 42 2.98 -10.29 -4.79
CA ILE A 42 3.37 -9.50 -5.97
C ILE A 42 3.64 -10.42 -7.16
N GLU A 43 4.35 -11.52 -6.94
CA GLU A 43 4.65 -12.49 -8.01
C GLU A 43 3.38 -13.12 -8.57
N GLU A 44 2.44 -13.46 -7.70
CA GLU A 44 1.19 -14.12 -8.13
C GLU A 44 0.21 -13.15 -8.77
N GLU A 45 0.04 -11.97 -8.18
CA GLU A 45 -1.04 -11.05 -8.54
C GLU A 45 -0.62 -9.93 -9.49
N ARG A 46 0.65 -9.61 -9.54
CA ARG A 46 1.22 -8.55 -10.39
C ARG A 46 0.45 -7.24 -10.29
N PRO A 47 0.39 -6.64 -9.10
CA PRO A 47 -0.38 -5.42 -8.90
C PRO A 47 0.25 -4.22 -9.60
N SER A 48 -0.59 -3.24 -9.94
CA SER A 48 -0.15 -1.96 -10.50
C SER A 48 0.30 -0.99 -9.42
N VAL A 49 -0.20 -1.17 -8.19
CA VAL A 49 0.04 -0.28 -7.05
C VAL A 49 -0.08 -1.10 -5.78
N ILE A 50 0.70 -0.73 -4.76
CA ILE A 50 0.65 -1.37 -3.44
C ILE A 50 0.24 -0.34 -2.41
N LEU A 51 -0.79 -0.64 -1.62
CA LEU A 51 -1.18 0.15 -0.44
C LEU A 51 -0.65 -0.59 0.78
N LEU A 52 0.08 0.11 1.63
CA LEU A 52 0.91 -0.51 2.65
C LEU A 52 0.80 0.24 3.97
N ASP A 53 0.33 -0.43 5.02
CA ASP A 53 0.36 0.14 6.36
C ASP A 53 1.79 0.07 6.92
N VAL A 54 2.11 1.00 7.80
CA VAL A 54 3.43 1.04 8.44
C VAL A 54 3.47 0.14 9.67
N VAL A 55 2.43 0.21 10.52
CA VAL A 55 2.44 -0.47 11.83
C VAL A 55 1.92 -1.89 11.70
N MET A 56 2.84 -2.83 11.58
CA MET A 56 2.53 -4.25 11.48
C MET A 56 3.56 -5.05 12.28
N PRO A 57 3.19 -6.22 12.81
CA PRO A 57 4.15 -7.08 13.50
C PRO A 57 5.15 -7.70 12.54
N GLN A 58 6.29 -8.13 13.06
CA GLN A 58 7.35 -8.86 12.34
C GLN A 58 8.10 -8.00 11.32
N ARG A 59 7.39 -7.28 10.45
CA ARG A 59 7.99 -6.51 9.37
C ARG A 59 7.10 -5.30 9.11
N ASN A 60 7.57 -4.09 9.43
CA ASN A 60 6.76 -2.88 9.24
C ASN A 60 6.77 -2.41 7.79
N GLY A 61 5.86 -1.48 7.48
CA GLY A 61 5.70 -1.00 6.11
C GLY A 61 6.92 -0.27 5.56
N PHE A 62 7.67 0.42 6.40
CA PHE A 62 8.91 1.08 5.97
C PHE A 62 9.94 0.06 5.49
N GLN A 63 10.09 -1.04 6.24
CA GLN A 63 11.01 -2.12 5.86
C GLN A 63 10.59 -2.78 4.56
N ILE A 64 9.29 -3.06 4.42
CA ILE A 64 8.76 -3.66 3.20
C ILE A 64 9.03 -2.74 2.01
N CYS A 65 8.71 -1.46 2.12
CA CYS A 65 8.92 -0.49 1.05
C CYS A 65 10.39 -0.45 0.62
N ARG A 66 11.29 -0.34 1.59
CA ARG A 66 12.73 -0.34 1.33
C ARG A 66 13.18 -1.59 0.60
N ASP A 67 12.72 -2.76 1.06
CA ASP A 67 13.07 -4.03 0.44
C ASP A 67 12.59 -4.11 -0.99
N LEU A 68 11.33 -3.71 -1.24
CA LEU A 68 10.76 -3.71 -2.60
C LEU A 68 11.51 -2.75 -3.51
N LYS A 69 11.81 -1.55 -3.04
CA LYS A 69 12.50 -0.54 -3.85
C LYS A 69 13.97 -0.90 -4.12
N SER A 70 14.54 -1.77 -3.28
CA SER A 70 15.91 -2.25 -3.46
C SER A 70 16.01 -3.47 -4.38
N HIS A 71 14.88 -4.09 -4.71
CA HIS A 71 14.84 -5.30 -5.53
C HIS A 71 14.39 -4.94 -6.94
N GLY A 72 15.25 -5.16 -7.94
CA GLY A 72 15.00 -4.73 -9.32
C GLY A 72 13.64 -5.12 -9.89
N ALA A 73 13.17 -6.33 -9.58
CA ALA A 73 11.89 -6.83 -10.09
C ALA A 73 10.68 -6.05 -9.55
N TYR A 74 10.78 -5.45 -8.36
CA TYR A 74 9.66 -4.79 -7.69
C TYR A 74 9.81 -3.28 -7.58
N ALA A 75 10.99 -2.76 -7.88
CA ALA A 75 11.32 -1.35 -7.63
C ALA A 75 10.43 -0.37 -8.39
N SER A 76 9.88 -0.77 -9.53
CA SER A 76 9.04 0.10 -10.35
C SER A 76 7.58 0.16 -9.91
N ILE A 77 7.15 -0.72 -9.01
CA ILE A 77 5.76 -0.74 -8.56
C ILE A 77 5.54 0.40 -7.57
N PRO A 78 4.61 1.32 -7.83
CA PRO A 78 4.31 2.40 -6.89
C PRO A 78 3.82 1.86 -5.55
N VAL A 79 4.36 2.43 -4.47
CA VAL A 79 3.96 2.09 -3.09
C VAL A 79 3.38 3.34 -2.44
N ILE A 80 2.16 3.22 -1.94
CA ILE A 80 1.47 4.28 -1.20
C ILE A 80 1.31 3.81 0.24
N MET A 81 1.87 4.56 1.19
CA MET A 81 1.63 4.29 2.61
C MET A 81 0.21 4.73 2.97
N VAL A 82 -0.53 3.87 3.66
CA VAL A 82 -1.87 4.19 4.17
C VAL A 82 -1.87 3.83 5.65
N THR A 83 -1.71 4.83 6.51
CA THR A 83 -1.40 4.57 7.92
C THR A 83 -1.82 5.70 8.84
N SER A 84 -2.05 5.37 10.12
CA SER A 84 -2.28 6.36 11.17
C SER A 84 -0.99 7.05 11.60
N LYS A 85 0.17 6.49 11.24
CA LYS A 85 1.48 7.06 11.54
C LYS A 85 1.79 8.13 10.50
N SER A 86 1.33 9.37 10.75
CA SER A 86 1.30 10.41 9.73
C SER A 86 1.92 11.74 10.15
N ALA A 87 2.79 11.75 11.17
CA ALA A 87 3.56 12.94 11.51
C ALA A 87 4.48 13.33 10.35
N PRO A 88 4.89 14.61 10.25
CA PRO A 88 5.83 15.02 9.18
C PRO A 88 7.10 14.18 9.12
N SER A 89 7.63 13.77 10.28
CA SER A 89 8.80 12.90 10.34
C SER A 89 8.52 11.51 9.76
N ASP A 90 7.30 10.98 9.98
CA ASP A 90 6.90 9.69 9.43
C ASP A 90 6.81 9.74 7.90
N ARG A 91 6.21 10.81 7.39
CA ARG A 91 6.08 11.03 5.93
C ARG A 91 7.45 11.16 5.28
N TYR A 92 8.33 11.93 5.90
CA TYR A 92 9.70 12.08 5.43
C TYR A 92 10.43 10.75 5.38
N TRP A 93 10.31 9.96 6.46
CA TRP A 93 10.96 8.64 6.53
C TRP A 93 10.42 7.68 5.46
N GLY A 94 9.10 7.69 5.25
CA GLY A 94 8.49 6.88 4.18
C GLY A 94 9.03 7.23 2.81
N GLU A 95 9.16 8.52 2.54
CA GLU A 95 9.72 9.02 1.30
C GLU A 95 11.16 8.56 1.11
N GLN A 96 11.95 8.58 2.18
CA GLN A 96 13.33 8.09 2.17
C GLN A 96 13.42 6.59 1.88
N GLN A 97 12.40 5.82 2.24
CA GLN A 97 12.33 4.40 1.92
C GLN A 97 11.84 4.14 0.49
N GLY A 98 11.46 5.18 -0.23
CA GLY A 98 11.03 5.06 -1.62
C GLY A 98 9.53 5.06 -1.83
N ALA A 99 8.72 5.38 -0.80
CA ALA A 99 7.27 5.47 -0.97
C ALA A 99 6.92 6.57 -1.96
N ASN A 100 5.97 6.27 -2.85
CA ASN A 100 5.53 7.19 -3.89
C ASN A 100 4.40 8.09 -3.39
N GLY A 101 3.61 7.64 -2.42
CA GLY A 101 2.53 8.41 -1.85
C GLY A 101 2.33 8.08 -0.38
N TYR A 102 1.53 8.89 0.29
CA TYR A 102 1.27 8.75 1.73
C TYR A 102 -0.14 9.25 2.02
N VAL A 103 -0.98 8.39 2.56
CA VAL A 103 -2.37 8.70 2.93
C VAL A 103 -2.53 8.46 4.42
N ALA A 104 -2.98 9.48 5.14
CA ALA A 104 -3.19 9.38 6.59
C ALA A 104 -4.54 8.74 6.90
N LYS A 105 -4.58 7.88 7.92
CA LYS A 105 -5.84 7.38 8.49
C LYS A 105 -6.28 8.30 9.63
N PRO A 106 -7.57 8.62 9.75
CA PRO A 106 -8.64 8.24 8.83
C PRO A 106 -8.56 9.03 7.53
N PHE A 107 -8.97 8.41 6.43
CA PHE A 107 -9.00 9.04 5.12
C PHE A 107 -10.44 9.14 4.59
N THR A 108 -10.67 10.06 3.66
CA THR A 108 -11.91 10.06 2.91
C THR A 108 -11.76 9.13 1.69
N PRO A 109 -12.86 8.56 1.16
CA PRO A 109 -12.77 7.78 -0.07
C PRO A 109 -12.10 8.54 -1.22
N GLU A 110 -12.37 9.83 -1.34
CA GLU A 110 -11.80 10.68 -2.39
C GLU A 110 -10.28 10.79 -2.26
N GLU A 111 -9.78 10.94 -1.04
CA GLU A 111 -8.33 11.00 -0.79
C GLU A 111 -7.63 9.72 -1.23
N LEU A 112 -8.20 8.57 -0.86
CA LEU A 112 -7.62 7.29 -1.21
C LEU A 112 -7.65 7.06 -2.72
N ILE A 113 -8.81 7.25 -3.34
CA ILE A 113 -8.98 7.03 -4.78
C ILE A 113 -8.10 7.98 -5.58
N SER A 114 -8.01 9.24 -5.17
CA SER A 114 -7.14 10.22 -5.83
C SER A 114 -5.68 9.78 -5.81
N ALA A 115 -5.21 9.30 -4.65
CA ALA A 115 -3.84 8.82 -4.51
C ALA A 115 -3.58 7.60 -5.41
N VAL A 116 -4.51 6.64 -5.43
CA VAL A 116 -4.36 5.45 -6.25
C VAL A 116 -4.37 5.80 -7.74
N LYS A 117 -5.28 6.66 -8.17
CA LYS A 117 -5.36 7.08 -9.58
C LYS A 117 -4.08 7.77 -10.05
N ARG A 118 -3.44 8.50 -9.17
CA ARG A 118 -2.21 9.22 -9.51
C ARG A 118 -1.09 8.27 -9.92
N PHE A 119 -1.03 7.08 -9.33
CA PHE A 119 0.07 6.15 -9.53
C PHE A 119 -0.31 4.86 -10.27
N ALA A 120 -1.58 4.54 -10.35
CA ALA A 120 -2.03 3.29 -10.99
C ALA A 120 -2.07 3.36 -12.54
#